data_383056a1c024dab3a81c605bfa95478d
#
_entry.id   383056a1c024dab3a81c605bfa95478d
#
_cell.length_a   1.000
_cell.length_b   1.000
_cell.length_c   1.000
_cell.angle_alpha   90.00
_cell.angle_beta   90.00
_cell.angle_gamma   90.00
#
_symmetry.space_group_name_H-M   'P 1'
#
loop_
_entity.id
_entity.type
_entity.pdbx_description
1 polymer ?
#
loop_
_entity_poly.entity_id
_entity_poly.type
_entity_poly.pdbx_seq_one_letter_code
_entity_poly.pdbx_strand_id
1 'polypeptide(L)'
;MLRFLLDLPVAQIPTSSWPIPAIVGAVFAVLLAVFILGNYGSIWFQAWMSGADVSLLSLIGMTLRQVNPRTIVTAKVMASQAGLSIDRRAGISTSRLEAHYLAAGDVMGVIKAIIAAHRAGIDLDFDRAAAIDLAGRDVLDAVRTSVHPKVIECPDPQRSGKTTLSAIAKNGVELRVRAR
;
A
#
# COMPACT_ATOMS: atom_id res chain seq x y z
N MET A 1 12.65 -80.42 25.45
CA MET A 1 11.83 -79.25 25.88
C MET A 1 12.63 -77.93 25.94
N LEU A 2 13.87 -77.92 25.46
CA LEU A 2 14.76 -76.73 25.52
C LEU A 2 14.99 -76.08 24.18
N ARG A 3 14.40 -76.56 23.10
CA ARG A 3 14.55 -75.96 21.73
C ARG A 3 13.46 -75.00 21.35
N PHE A 4 12.40 -74.81 22.17
CA PHE A 4 11.26 -73.98 21.86
C PHE A 4 11.41 -72.51 22.38
N LEU A 5 12.48 -72.22 23.12
CA LEU A 5 12.74 -70.91 23.70
C LEU A 5 13.73 -70.07 22.92
N LEU A 6 14.31 -70.61 21.84
CA LEU A 6 15.28 -69.89 21.02
C LEU A 6 14.71 -69.25 19.72
N ASP A 7 13.44 -69.54 19.38
CA ASP A 7 12.76 -68.99 18.22
C ASP A 7 11.77 -67.88 18.59
N LEU A 8 12.11 -67.05 19.57
CA LEU A 8 11.42 -65.77 19.68
C LEU A 8 11.84 -64.91 18.48
N PRO A 9 10.88 -64.49 17.61
CA PRO A 9 11.22 -63.56 16.55
C PRO A 9 11.72 -62.29 17.22
N VAL A 10 13.03 -62.07 17.11
CA VAL A 10 13.62 -60.78 17.42
C VAL A 10 12.87 -59.80 16.50
N ALA A 11 11.92 -59.08 17.09
CA ALA A 11 11.20 -58.04 16.38
C ALA A 11 12.28 -57.15 15.75
N GLN A 12 12.47 -57.30 14.45
CA GLN A 12 13.32 -56.41 13.67
C GLN A 12 12.67 -55.07 13.79
N ILE A 13 13.14 -54.25 14.70
CA ILE A 13 12.87 -52.83 14.73
C ILE A 13 13.39 -52.33 13.37
N PRO A 14 12.50 -51.87 12.47
CA PRO A 14 12.97 -51.34 11.17
C PRO A 14 13.87 -50.16 11.50
N THR A 15 15.16 -50.33 11.35
CA THR A 15 16.16 -49.27 11.36
C THR A 15 16.00 -48.49 10.04
N SER A 16 14.77 -48.01 9.78
CA SER A 16 14.58 -47.04 8.73
C SER A 16 15.21 -45.74 9.24
N SER A 17 16.25 -45.31 8.61
CA SER A 17 16.92 -44.02 8.83
C SER A 17 15.97 -42.81 8.58
N TRP A 18 14.67 -43.06 8.49
CA TRP A 18 13.60 -42.09 8.27
C TRP A 18 13.30 -41.17 9.47
N PRO A 19 13.40 -41.62 10.75
CA PRO A 19 13.02 -40.71 11.83
C PRO A 19 13.98 -39.51 11.96
N ILE A 20 15.26 -39.70 11.69
CA ILE A 20 16.24 -38.61 11.85
C ILE A 20 15.99 -37.46 10.83
N PRO A 21 15.95 -37.69 9.51
CA PRO A 21 15.66 -36.63 8.57
C PRO A 21 14.23 -36.07 8.73
N ALA A 22 13.25 -36.89 9.13
CA ALA A 22 11.90 -36.44 9.40
C ALA A 22 11.83 -35.51 10.64
N ILE A 23 12.55 -35.86 11.71
CA ILE A 23 12.65 -35.03 12.92
C ILE A 23 13.38 -33.71 12.60
N VAL A 24 14.50 -33.77 11.87
CA VAL A 24 15.23 -32.57 11.46
C VAL A 24 14.35 -31.66 10.57
N GLY A 25 13.62 -32.26 9.62
CA GLY A 25 12.67 -31.52 8.77
C GLY A 25 11.54 -30.89 9.58
N ALA A 26 10.97 -31.62 10.55
CA ALA A 26 9.93 -31.09 11.44
C ALA A 26 10.43 -29.93 12.31
N VAL A 27 11.60 -30.06 12.90
CA VAL A 27 12.23 -29.00 13.70
C VAL A 27 12.50 -27.76 12.84
N PHE A 28 13.05 -27.96 11.65
CA PHE A 28 13.27 -26.85 10.72
C PHE A 28 11.97 -26.15 10.31
N ALA A 29 10.90 -26.90 10.01
CA ALA A 29 9.59 -26.36 9.68
C ALA A 29 8.98 -25.56 10.84
N VAL A 30 9.11 -26.04 12.07
CA VAL A 30 8.65 -25.33 13.27
C VAL A 30 9.43 -24.04 13.49
N LEU A 31 10.76 -24.07 13.37
CA LEU A 31 11.59 -22.87 13.50
C LEU A 31 11.24 -21.83 12.42
N LEU A 32 11.01 -22.27 11.18
CA LEU A 32 10.61 -21.40 10.09
C LEU A 32 9.21 -20.82 10.32
N ALA A 33 8.28 -21.60 10.82
CA ALA A 33 6.95 -21.12 11.20
C ALA A 33 7.01 -20.08 12.32
N VAL A 34 7.79 -20.32 13.38
CA VAL A 34 8.00 -19.38 14.49
C VAL A 34 8.64 -18.09 13.99
N PHE A 35 9.61 -18.18 13.09
CA PHE A 35 10.26 -17.02 12.48
C PHE A 35 9.28 -16.20 11.66
N ILE A 36 8.45 -16.83 10.83
CA ILE A 36 7.42 -16.14 10.01
C ILE A 36 6.37 -15.49 10.91
N LEU A 37 5.81 -16.22 11.89
CA LEU A 37 4.83 -15.67 12.81
C LEU A 37 5.39 -14.52 13.65
N GLY A 38 6.62 -14.61 14.09
CA GLY A 38 7.29 -13.55 14.86
C GLY A 38 7.46 -12.26 14.08
N ASN A 39 7.83 -12.36 12.79
CA ASN A 39 8.05 -11.18 11.95
C ASN A 39 6.77 -10.60 11.32
N TYR A 40 5.83 -11.44 10.92
CA TYR A 40 4.65 -11.02 10.15
C TYR A 40 3.33 -11.18 10.91
N GLY A 41 3.32 -11.92 12.03
CA GLY A 41 2.10 -12.24 12.75
C GLY A 41 1.34 -11.01 13.24
N SER A 42 2.04 -10.02 13.78
CA SER A 42 1.40 -8.77 14.26
C SER A 42 0.74 -7.99 13.14
N ILE A 43 1.39 -7.88 11.98
CA ILE A 43 0.89 -7.15 10.82
C ILE A 43 -0.29 -7.89 10.19
N TRP A 44 -0.19 -9.22 10.10
CA TRP A 44 -1.28 -10.05 9.59
C TRP A 44 -2.51 -10.01 10.50
N PHE A 45 -2.30 -10.09 11.82
CA PHE A 45 -3.38 -10.00 12.79
C PHE A 45 -4.09 -8.64 12.74
N GLN A 46 -3.34 -7.54 12.61
CA GLN A 46 -3.90 -6.21 12.43
C GLN A 46 -4.72 -6.10 11.13
N ALA A 47 -4.21 -6.65 10.02
CA ALA A 47 -4.91 -6.67 8.75
C ALA A 47 -6.21 -7.49 8.84
N TRP A 48 -6.17 -8.65 9.51
CA TRP A 48 -7.33 -9.51 9.70
C TRP A 48 -8.43 -8.84 10.53
N MET A 49 -8.06 -8.22 11.65
CA MET A 49 -9.02 -7.48 12.51
C MET A 49 -9.64 -6.26 11.81
N SER A 50 -8.92 -5.66 10.86
CA SER A 50 -9.38 -4.47 10.13
C SER A 50 -10.18 -4.82 8.87
N GLY A 51 -10.40 -6.12 8.58
CA GLY A 51 -11.08 -6.54 7.35
C GLY A 51 -10.27 -6.28 6.07
N ALA A 52 -8.98 -5.96 6.20
CA ALA A 52 -8.09 -5.84 5.06
C ALA A 52 -7.69 -7.25 4.61
N ASP A 53 -8.27 -7.72 3.51
CA ASP A 53 -8.05 -9.07 2.97
C ASP A 53 -6.61 -9.24 2.46
N VAL A 54 -5.69 -9.64 3.37
CA VAL A 54 -4.26 -9.86 3.07
C VAL A 54 -3.85 -11.27 3.50
N SER A 55 -3.36 -12.07 2.56
CA SER A 55 -2.84 -13.41 2.82
C SER A 55 -1.41 -13.37 3.37
N LEU A 56 -1.07 -14.28 4.29
CA LEU A 56 0.32 -14.47 4.78
C LEU A 56 1.31 -14.75 3.64
N LEU A 57 0.90 -15.54 2.64
CA LEU A 57 1.74 -15.82 1.46
C LEU A 57 2.01 -14.57 0.64
N SER A 58 1.04 -13.64 0.57
CA SER A 58 1.23 -12.34 -0.10
C SER A 58 2.27 -11.49 0.64
N LEU A 59 2.29 -11.49 1.99
CA LEU A 59 3.28 -10.75 2.78
C LEU A 59 4.71 -11.25 2.52
N ILE A 60 4.88 -12.57 2.46
CA ILE A 60 6.18 -13.19 2.12
C ILE A 60 6.58 -12.82 0.69
N GLY A 61 5.63 -12.90 -0.26
CA GLY A 61 5.85 -12.52 -1.66
C GLY A 61 6.27 -11.06 -1.83
N MET A 62 5.67 -10.12 -1.07
CA MET A 62 6.05 -8.70 -1.05
C MET A 62 7.51 -8.51 -0.60
N THR A 63 7.92 -9.22 0.46
CA THR A 63 9.29 -9.14 0.97
C THR A 63 10.30 -9.64 -0.07
N LEU A 64 9.98 -10.73 -0.79
CA LEU A 64 10.83 -11.24 -1.87
C LEU A 64 10.95 -10.25 -3.04
N ARG A 65 9.93 -9.42 -3.28
CA ARG A 65 9.93 -8.36 -4.31
C ARG A 65 10.50 -7.04 -3.80
N GLN A 66 11.06 -7.00 -2.59
CA GLN A 66 11.60 -5.78 -1.95
C GLN A 66 10.53 -4.70 -1.70
N VAL A 67 9.27 -5.09 -1.61
CA VAL A 67 8.17 -4.21 -1.22
C VAL A 67 8.02 -4.26 0.29
N ASN A 68 7.90 -3.10 0.95
CA ASN A 68 7.68 -3.06 2.40
C ASN A 68 6.24 -3.49 2.74
N PRO A 69 6.02 -4.67 3.35
CA PRO A 69 4.68 -5.16 3.62
C PRO A 69 3.89 -4.26 4.58
N ARG A 70 4.60 -3.60 5.51
CA ARG A 70 3.98 -2.71 6.50
C ARG A 70 3.29 -1.53 5.82
N THR A 71 3.95 -0.90 4.84
CA THR A 71 3.39 0.24 4.10
C THR A 71 2.11 -0.17 3.37
N ILE A 72 2.14 -1.30 2.65
CA ILE A 72 0.99 -1.79 1.88
C ILE A 72 -0.18 -2.18 2.79
N VAL A 73 0.10 -2.91 3.88
CA VAL A 73 -0.95 -3.31 4.83
C VAL A 73 -1.55 -2.10 5.53
N THR A 74 -0.73 -1.17 6.01
CA THR A 74 -1.23 0.05 6.65
C THR A 74 -2.09 0.88 5.70
N ALA A 75 -1.67 1.06 4.46
CA ALA A 75 -2.44 1.74 3.42
C ALA A 75 -3.81 1.07 3.20
N LYS A 76 -3.82 -0.25 3.12
CA LYS A 76 -5.04 -1.06 2.96
C LYS A 76 -5.98 -0.98 4.17
N VAL A 77 -5.43 -1.05 5.37
CA VAL A 77 -6.17 -0.89 6.62
C VAL A 77 -6.83 0.50 6.69
N MET A 78 -6.09 1.56 6.35
CA MET A 78 -6.63 2.92 6.30
C MET A 78 -7.77 3.06 5.27
N ALA A 79 -7.62 2.46 4.10
CA ALA A 79 -8.66 2.44 3.07
C ALA A 79 -9.92 1.70 3.55
N SER A 80 -9.75 0.54 4.20
CA SER A 80 -10.85 -0.23 4.80
C SER A 80 -11.60 0.57 5.86
N GLN A 81 -10.87 1.19 6.78
CA GLN A 81 -11.44 2.01 7.85
C GLN A 81 -12.17 3.25 7.32
N ALA A 82 -11.78 3.75 6.16
CA ALA A 82 -12.45 4.86 5.49
C ALA A 82 -13.70 4.43 4.69
N GLY A 83 -14.03 3.13 4.67
CA GLY A 83 -15.19 2.60 3.94
C GLY A 83 -14.99 2.53 2.42
N LEU A 84 -13.74 2.62 1.95
CA LEU A 84 -13.44 2.47 0.52
C LEU A 84 -13.56 1.00 0.10
N SER A 85 -14.03 0.77 -1.12
CA SER A 85 -14.11 -0.58 -1.68
C SER A 85 -12.72 -1.18 -1.88
N ILE A 86 -12.43 -2.28 -1.17
CA ILE A 86 -11.15 -3.01 -1.25
C ILE A 86 -11.27 -4.16 -2.26
N ASP A 87 -12.16 -4.05 -3.22
CA ASP A 87 -12.41 -5.12 -4.17
C ASP A 87 -11.20 -5.38 -5.07
N ARG A 88 -10.89 -6.67 -5.28
CA ARG A 88 -9.74 -7.12 -6.10
C ARG A 88 -9.82 -6.66 -7.55
N ARG A 89 -11.00 -6.29 -8.06
CA ARG A 89 -11.22 -5.96 -9.47
C ARG A 89 -11.40 -4.47 -9.75
N ALA A 90 -12.08 -3.73 -8.87
CA ALA A 90 -12.43 -2.32 -9.08
C ALA A 90 -11.88 -1.39 -8.01
N GLY A 91 -11.36 -1.93 -6.90
CA GLY A 91 -10.91 -1.15 -5.75
C GLY A 91 -9.40 -1.11 -5.56
N ILE A 92 -9.02 -0.77 -4.34
CA ILE A 92 -7.63 -0.70 -3.89
C ILE A 92 -7.11 -2.12 -3.65
N SER A 93 -6.60 -2.78 -4.70
CA SER A 93 -6.05 -4.13 -4.59
C SER A 93 -4.59 -4.12 -4.14
N THR A 94 -4.17 -5.20 -3.47
CA THR A 94 -2.79 -5.37 -3.02
C THR A 94 -1.79 -5.26 -4.18
N SER A 95 -2.10 -5.87 -5.34
CA SER A 95 -1.21 -5.86 -6.50
C SER A 95 -1.04 -4.47 -7.12
N ARG A 96 -2.08 -3.62 -7.11
CA ARG A 96 -2.00 -2.23 -7.57
C ARG A 96 -1.14 -1.38 -6.65
N LEU A 97 -1.28 -1.56 -5.33
CA LEU A 97 -0.44 -0.89 -4.33
C LEU A 97 1.03 -1.31 -4.46
N GLU A 98 1.30 -2.61 -4.66
CA GLU A 98 2.65 -3.13 -4.91
C GLU A 98 3.24 -2.53 -6.20
N ALA A 99 2.49 -2.51 -7.29
CA ALA A 99 2.94 -1.95 -8.56
C ALA A 99 3.27 -0.45 -8.43
N HIS A 100 2.43 0.31 -7.73
CA HIS A 100 2.66 1.73 -7.48
C HIS A 100 3.90 1.96 -6.60
N TYR A 101 4.08 1.13 -5.55
CA TYR A 101 5.27 1.17 -4.70
C TYR A 101 6.56 0.88 -5.49
N LEU A 102 6.54 -0.14 -6.38
CA LEU A 102 7.68 -0.49 -7.23
C LEU A 102 7.99 0.58 -8.28
N ALA A 103 6.98 1.37 -8.68
CA ALA A 103 7.15 2.53 -9.54
C ALA A 103 7.70 3.77 -8.79
N ALA A 104 8.12 3.61 -7.53
CA ALA A 104 8.59 4.67 -6.64
C ALA A 104 7.54 5.75 -6.29
N GLY A 105 6.25 5.41 -6.39
CA GLY A 105 5.15 6.28 -5.97
C GLY A 105 4.93 6.31 -4.46
N ASP A 106 4.33 7.39 -3.95
CA ASP A 106 3.92 7.51 -2.55
C ASP A 106 2.55 6.86 -2.30
N VAL A 107 2.58 5.57 -1.98
CA VAL A 107 1.37 4.78 -1.67
C VAL A 107 0.55 5.41 -0.55
N MET A 108 1.22 5.92 0.50
CA MET A 108 0.52 6.49 1.66
C MET A 108 -0.13 7.83 1.32
N GLY A 109 0.54 8.67 0.54
CA GLY A 109 0.02 9.95 0.03
C GLY A 109 -1.20 9.74 -0.85
N VAL A 110 -1.12 8.80 -1.79
CA VAL A 110 -2.23 8.45 -2.69
C VAL A 110 -3.45 7.97 -1.90
N ILE A 111 -3.28 7.05 -0.94
CA ILE A 111 -4.41 6.54 -0.14
C ILE A 111 -5.05 7.66 0.71
N LYS A 112 -4.24 8.52 1.34
CA LYS A 112 -4.75 9.68 2.09
C LYS A 112 -5.53 10.64 1.19
N ALA A 113 -5.06 10.86 -0.04
CA ALA A 113 -5.74 11.72 -1.01
C ALA A 113 -7.08 11.11 -1.47
N ILE A 114 -7.14 9.80 -1.72
CA ILE A 114 -8.38 9.11 -2.07
C ILE A 114 -9.38 9.16 -0.92
N ILE A 115 -8.94 8.97 0.33
CA ILE A 115 -9.80 9.11 1.51
C ILE A 115 -10.34 10.53 1.63
N ALA A 116 -9.51 11.55 1.41
CA ALA A 116 -9.92 12.94 1.44
C ALA A 116 -10.92 13.25 0.32
N ALA A 117 -10.69 12.75 -0.89
CA ALA A 117 -11.59 12.89 -2.04
C ALA A 117 -12.95 12.24 -1.75
N HIS A 118 -12.96 11.00 -1.25
CA HIS A 118 -14.18 10.29 -0.88
C HIS A 118 -15.01 11.06 0.18
N ARG A 119 -14.36 11.62 1.20
CA ARG A 119 -15.02 12.45 2.22
C ARG A 119 -15.55 13.77 1.66
N ALA A 120 -14.90 14.30 0.61
CA ALA A 120 -15.34 15.51 -0.09
C ALA A 120 -16.41 15.23 -1.16
N GLY A 121 -16.82 13.98 -1.36
CA GLY A 121 -17.76 13.58 -2.41
C GLY A 121 -17.18 13.65 -3.82
N ILE A 122 -15.85 13.64 -3.95
CA ILE A 122 -15.15 13.65 -5.23
C ILE A 122 -14.85 12.20 -5.61
N ASP A 123 -15.29 11.79 -6.79
CA ASP A 123 -14.98 10.47 -7.34
C ASP A 123 -13.55 10.44 -7.89
N LEU A 124 -12.62 9.96 -7.08
CA LEU A 124 -11.21 9.79 -7.42
C LEU A 124 -10.83 8.32 -7.38
N ASP A 125 -10.69 7.72 -8.56
CA ASP A 125 -10.23 6.34 -8.68
C ASP A 125 -8.73 6.22 -8.38
N PHE A 126 -8.31 5.02 -7.92
CA PHE A 126 -6.92 4.74 -7.58
C PHE A 126 -5.96 4.96 -8.77
N ASP A 127 -6.35 4.53 -9.98
CA ASP A 127 -5.49 4.65 -11.16
C ASP A 127 -5.22 6.11 -11.54
N ARG A 128 -6.24 6.97 -11.40
CA ARG A 128 -6.08 8.43 -11.61
C ARG A 128 -5.20 9.07 -10.55
N ALA A 129 -5.39 8.70 -9.29
CA ALA A 129 -4.57 9.19 -8.19
C ALA A 129 -3.11 8.76 -8.35
N ALA A 130 -2.87 7.49 -8.67
CA ALA A 130 -1.54 6.95 -8.94
C ALA A 130 -0.86 7.63 -10.13
N ALA A 131 -1.60 7.93 -11.21
CA ALA A 131 -1.06 8.64 -12.37
C ALA A 131 -0.64 10.08 -12.02
N ILE A 132 -1.40 10.78 -11.17
CA ILE A 132 -1.06 12.14 -10.70
C ILE A 132 0.22 12.10 -9.85
N ASP A 133 0.35 11.11 -8.95
CA ASP A 133 1.52 10.95 -8.09
C ASP A 133 2.78 10.62 -8.92
N LEU A 134 2.68 9.67 -9.85
CA LEU A 134 3.79 9.31 -10.74
C LEU A 134 4.19 10.44 -11.70
N ALA A 135 3.29 11.39 -11.97
CA ALA A 135 3.62 12.63 -12.68
C ALA A 135 4.35 13.66 -11.81
N GLY A 136 4.69 13.30 -10.56
CA GLY A 136 5.41 14.17 -9.62
C GLY A 136 4.55 15.26 -8.98
N ARG A 137 3.21 15.09 -8.98
CA ARG A 137 2.28 16.05 -8.38
C ARG A 137 1.71 15.51 -7.07
N ASP A 138 1.55 16.40 -6.10
CA ASP A 138 0.87 16.06 -4.84
C ASP A 138 -0.64 15.87 -5.10
N VAL A 139 -1.09 14.62 -4.97
CA VAL A 139 -2.50 14.24 -5.15
C VAL A 139 -3.39 14.88 -4.11
N LEU A 140 -2.91 15.02 -2.87
CA LEU A 140 -3.66 15.64 -1.78
C LEU A 140 -3.86 17.14 -2.01
N ASP A 141 -2.84 17.85 -2.53
CA ASP A 141 -3.00 19.27 -2.92
C ASP A 141 -3.96 19.44 -4.10
N ALA A 142 -3.94 18.50 -5.05
CA ALA A 142 -4.91 18.50 -6.16
C ALA A 142 -6.36 18.37 -5.66
N VAL A 143 -6.62 17.43 -4.73
CA VAL A 143 -7.94 17.25 -4.10
C VAL A 143 -8.35 18.50 -3.32
N ARG A 144 -7.44 19.06 -2.51
CA ARG A 144 -7.70 20.28 -1.74
C ARG A 144 -8.03 21.47 -2.64
N THR A 145 -7.32 21.61 -3.76
CA THR A 145 -7.56 22.68 -4.73
C THR A 145 -8.90 22.50 -5.45
N SER A 146 -9.36 21.27 -5.63
CA SER A 146 -10.70 21.00 -6.18
C SER A 146 -11.83 21.42 -5.22
N VAL A 147 -11.61 21.26 -3.91
CA VAL A 147 -12.58 21.67 -2.87
C VAL A 147 -12.49 23.18 -2.59
N HIS A 148 -11.26 23.70 -2.52
CA HIS A 148 -10.97 25.11 -2.26
C HIS A 148 -10.11 25.67 -3.39
N PRO A 149 -10.73 26.18 -4.47
CA PRO A 149 -9.99 26.68 -5.62
C PRO A 149 -9.09 27.85 -5.21
N LYS A 150 -7.82 27.77 -5.58
CA LYS A 150 -6.86 28.85 -5.38
C LYS A 150 -7.12 29.92 -6.41
N VAL A 151 -7.42 31.13 -5.95
CA VAL A 151 -7.59 32.29 -6.82
C VAL A 151 -6.21 32.86 -7.13
N ILE A 152 -5.90 32.98 -8.42
CA ILE A 152 -4.68 33.61 -8.92
C ILE A 152 -5.07 35.00 -9.43
N GLU A 153 -4.59 36.04 -8.74
CA GLU A 153 -4.78 37.42 -9.17
C GLU A 153 -3.56 37.90 -9.98
N CYS A 154 -3.82 38.52 -11.12
CA CYS A 154 -2.79 39.09 -11.95
C CYS A 154 -3.12 40.57 -12.22
N PRO A 155 -2.27 41.52 -11.79
CA PRO A 155 -1.06 41.36 -10.98
C PRO A 155 -1.35 40.95 -9.54
N ASP A 156 -0.42 40.23 -8.90
CA ASP A 156 -0.50 39.91 -7.49
C ASP A 156 -0.25 41.16 -6.65
N PRO A 157 -1.24 41.65 -5.88
CA PRO A 157 -1.10 42.89 -5.11
C PRO A 157 -0.07 42.77 -3.98
N GLN A 158 0.17 41.55 -3.48
CA GLN A 158 1.14 41.32 -2.40
C GLN A 158 2.59 41.36 -2.89
N ARG A 159 2.84 40.91 -4.14
CA ARG A 159 4.18 40.89 -4.74
C ARG A 159 4.51 42.17 -5.49
N SER A 160 3.56 42.72 -6.24
CA SER A 160 3.79 43.85 -7.13
C SER A 160 3.39 45.19 -6.55
N GLY A 161 2.60 45.21 -5.45
CA GLY A 161 2.02 46.42 -4.85
C GLY A 161 1.01 47.13 -5.79
N LYS A 162 0.74 46.54 -6.95
CA LYS A 162 -0.16 47.09 -7.98
C LYS A 162 -1.41 46.24 -8.08
N THR A 163 -2.56 46.87 -8.17
CA THR A 163 -3.87 46.19 -8.35
C THR A 163 -4.26 45.98 -9.79
N THR A 164 -3.59 46.67 -10.71
CA THR A 164 -3.85 46.60 -12.16
C THR A 164 -2.55 46.71 -12.94
N LEU A 165 -2.48 46.02 -14.07
CA LEU A 165 -1.46 46.24 -15.10
C LEU A 165 -1.94 47.35 -16.04
N SER A 166 -1.15 48.39 -16.21
CA SER A 166 -1.45 49.47 -17.16
C SER A 166 -0.45 49.44 -18.31
N ALA A 167 -0.98 49.59 -19.53
CA ALA A 167 -0.20 49.76 -20.76
C ALA A 167 -0.82 50.83 -21.62
N ILE A 168 0.01 51.63 -22.30
CA ILE A 168 -0.46 52.66 -23.23
C ILE A 168 -0.48 52.05 -24.63
N ALA A 169 -1.63 52.07 -25.25
CA ALA A 169 -1.80 51.64 -26.63
C ALA A 169 -1.22 52.67 -27.61
N LYS A 170 -0.96 52.27 -28.88
CA LYS A 170 -0.37 53.13 -29.92
C LYS A 170 -1.16 54.43 -30.18
N ASN A 171 -2.44 54.43 -29.89
CA ASN A 171 -3.34 55.61 -30.01
C ASN A 171 -3.40 56.49 -28.76
N GLY A 172 -2.50 56.28 -27.78
CA GLY A 172 -2.43 57.09 -26.57
C GLY A 172 -3.42 56.73 -25.48
N VAL A 173 -4.25 55.72 -25.66
CA VAL A 173 -5.23 55.25 -24.64
C VAL A 173 -4.56 54.34 -23.61
N GLU A 174 -4.73 54.65 -22.33
CA GLU A 174 -4.27 53.80 -21.23
C GLU A 174 -5.24 52.64 -21.03
N LEU A 175 -4.73 51.41 -21.18
CA LEU A 175 -5.45 50.16 -20.88
C LEU A 175 -5.07 49.66 -19.49
N ARG A 176 -6.05 49.44 -18.65
CA ARG A 176 -5.87 48.82 -17.34
C ARG A 176 -6.51 47.44 -17.29
N VAL A 177 -5.71 46.42 -17.04
CA VAL A 177 -6.16 45.02 -17.01
C VAL A 177 -5.95 44.44 -15.62
N ARG A 178 -6.96 43.71 -15.15
CA ARG A 178 -6.94 42.87 -13.98
C ARG A 178 -7.57 41.54 -14.33
N ALA A 179 -6.85 40.42 -14.10
CA ALA A 179 -7.35 39.08 -14.28
C ALA A 179 -7.47 38.40 -12.91
N ARG A 180 -8.50 37.56 -12.74
CA ARG A 180 -8.76 36.80 -11.51
C ARG A 180 -9.23 35.41 -11.85
#